data_37417ba88863113227b5d2e8adece381
#
_entry.id   37417ba88863113227b5d2e8adece381
#
_cell.length_a   1.000
_cell.length_b   1.000
_cell.length_c   1.000
_cell.angle_alpha   90.00
_cell.angle_beta   90.00
_cell.angle_gamma   90.00
#
_symmetry.space_group_name_H-M   'P 1'
#
loop_
_entity.id
_entity.type
_entity.pdbx_description
1 polymer ?
#
loop_
_entity_poly.entity_id
_entity_poly.type
_entity_poly.pdbx_seq_one_letter_code
_entity_poly.pdbx_strand_id
1 'polypeptide(L)'
;MPRKTYLINLSEEDRAKLLEMTRKGSLKARQFKRAMILLKADEGLSDPQIMAALNVSRPCVERIRKRFVVDGLERALNEDPRPGQKRKLDGRAEATLIATACTDAPEGHAHWTLRLLAGKLVQLGVVEAVSYETVRRTLKKNKLKPWQQEMWCIPEASAEYVACMEDVLDLYEQPYDPKRPQVCYDEWRRALIGERRKSLPAEPGKRKRIDYEYQRNGVAYLHMLFEPLTGKHHIQVTSQHTMQEFAQCMKWLVDEVYPEAEVIRVVLDNLGTHKPAAFYQVFPPAEARRILKKLEFHYTPKHGSWLNMAEIELSVFGRTIKNYIPEEHGFHQEAQALATERNEANAKIDWQFRTPDARIKLKQLYPSISA
;
A
#
# COMPACT_ATOMS: atom_id res chain seq x y z
N MET A 1 7.68 -61.75 -31.73
CA MET A 1 7.62 -60.31 -31.34
C MET A 1 7.87 -60.22 -29.85
N PRO A 2 8.76 -59.37 -29.34
CA PRO A 2 8.95 -59.24 -27.92
C PRO A 2 7.67 -58.74 -27.25
N ARG A 3 7.30 -59.40 -26.12
CA ARG A 3 6.07 -59.13 -25.36
C ARG A 3 6.12 -57.72 -24.82
N LYS A 4 5.08 -56.88 -25.13
CA LYS A 4 4.99 -55.53 -24.62
C LYS A 4 4.88 -55.56 -23.09
N THR A 5 5.82 -54.94 -22.38
CA THR A 5 5.91 -54.97 -20.92
C THR A 5 4.89 -54.00 -20.25
N TYR A 6 4.55 -52.90 -20.93
CA TYR A 6 3.63 -51.88 -20.43
C TYR A 6 2.49 -51.68 -21.44
N LEU A 7 1.34 -52.28 -21.17
CA LEU A 7 0.12 -52.09 -21.97
C LEU A 7 -0.62 -50.83 -21.47
N ILE A 8 -1.05 -50.02 -22.40
CA ILE A 8 -1.87 -48.83 -22.08
C ILE A 8 -3.33 -49.24 -22.21
N ASN A 9 -4.11 -48.99 -21.19
CA ASN A 9 -5.53 -49.11 -21.15
C ASN A 9 -6.05 -47.86 -20.43
N LEU A 10 -6.55 -46.89 -21.18
CA LEU A 10 -7.05 -45.61 -20.64
C LEU A 10 -8.46 -45.81 -20.09
N SER A 11 -8.74 -45.24 -18.93
CA SER A 11 -10.13 -45.07 -18.49
C SER A 11 -10.89 -44.13 -19.42
N GLU A 12 -12.21 -44.21 -19.47
CA GLU A 12 -13.03 -43.25 -20.25
C GLU A 12 -12.75 -41.79 -19.86
N GLU A 13 -12.55 -41.56 -18.56
CA GLU A 13 -12.22 -40.25 -18.02
C GLU A 13 -10.83 -39.75 -18.48
N ASP A 14 -9.80 -40.57 -18.41
CA ASP A 14 -8.47 -40.25 -18.87
C ASP A 14 -8.44 -40.00 -20.38
N ARG A 15 -9.15 -40.83 -21.14
CA ARG A 15 -9.30 -40.66 -22.59
C ARG A 15 -9.98 -39.33 -22.93
N ALA A 16 -11.10 -39.00 -22.29
CA ALA A 16 -11.81 -37.74 -22.49
C ALA A 16 -10.91 -36.54 -22.15
N LYS A 17 -10.20 -36.61 -21.02
CA LYS A 17 -9.25 -35.55 -20.59
C LYS A 17 -8.13 -35.39 -21.62
N LEU A 18 -7.53 -36.41 -22.13
CA LEU A 18 -6.48 -36.35 -23.15
C LEU A 18 -6.98 -35.76 -24.48
N LEU A 19 -8.17 -36.16 -24.91
CA LEU A 19 -8.79 -35.61 -26.13
C LEU A 19 -9.14 -34.13 -25.99
N GLU A 20 -9.69 -33.74 -24.86
CA GLU A 20 -9.97 -32.32 -24.57
C GLU A 20 -8.69 -31.49 -24.57
N MET A 21 -7.67 -31.94 -23.86
CA MET A 21 -6.39 -31.28 -23.79
C MET A 21 -5.74 -31.12 -25.18
N THR A 22 -5.82 -32.09 -26.04
CA THR A 22 -5.22 -32.04 -27.39
C THR A 22 -6.00 -31.14 -28.34
N ARG A 23 -7.30 -30.91 -28.12
CA ARG A 23 -8.16 -30.01 -28.94
C ARG A 23 -7.95 -28.54 -28.59
N LYS A 24 -7.68 -28.17 -27.34
CA LYS A 24 -7.61 -26.78 -26.86
C LYS A 24 -6.37 -25.99 -27.31
N GLY A 25 -5.40 -26.59 -27.99
CA GLY A 25 -4.24 -25.90 -28.56
C GLY A 25 -3.27 -25.21 -27.56
N SER A 26 -3.54 -25.29 -26.24
CA SER A 26 -2.78 -24.59 -25.19
C SER A 26 -1.66 -25.43 -24.56
N LEU A 27 -1.46 -26.67 -25.03
CA LEU A 27 -0.46 -27.57 -24.50
C LEU A 27 0.96 -27.23 -24.95
N LYS A 28 1.93 -27.40 -24.04
CA LYS A 28 3.34 -27.40 -24.44
C LYS A 28 3.60 -28.57 -25.40
N ALA A 29 4.38 -28.34 -26.43
CA ALA A 29 4.65 -29.34 -27.47
C ALA A 29 5.05 -30.73 -26.94
N ARG A 30 5.76 -30.80 -25.80
CA ARG A 30 6.13 -32.08 -25.16
C ARG A 30 4.94 -32.78 -24.52
N GLN A 31 4.05 -32.04 -23.86
CA GLN A 31 2.82 -32.58 -23.26
C GLN A 31 1.89 -33.10 -24.34
N PHE A 32 1.73 -32.33 -25.43
CA PHE A 32 0.96 -32.78 -26.59
C PHE A 32 1.49 -34.11 -27.16
N LYS A 33 2.82 -34.20 -27.44
CA LYS A 33 3.40 -35.46 -27.92
C LYS A 33 3.19 -36.66 -26.96
N ARG A 34 3.30 -36.44 -25.66
CA ARG A 34 3.05 -37.45 -24.63
C ARG A 34 1.59 -37.91 -24.61
N ALA A 35 0.65 -36.97 -24.67
CA ALA A 35 -0.78 -37.25 -24.77
C ALA A 35 -1.10 -38.09 -26.01
N MET A 36 -0.56 -37.71 -27.15
CA MET A 36 -0.76 -38.45 -28.41
C MET A 36 -0.14 -39.84 -28.38
N ILE A 37 1.00 -40.05 -27.69
CA ILE A 37 1.58 -41.41 -27.52
C ILE A 37 0.63 -42.29 -26.73
N LEU A 38 0.01 -41.79 -25.64
CA LEU A 38 -0.93 -42.54 -24.82
C LEU A 38 -2.21 -42.87 -25.61
N LEU A 39 -2.80 -41.89 -26.29
CA LEU A 39 -3.99 -42.10 -27.12
C LEU A 39 -3.74 -43.15 -28.23
N LYS A 40 -2.63 -43.01 -28.98
CA LYS A 40 -2.29 -43.95 -30.03
C LYS A 40 -1.96 -45.36 -29.50
N ALA A 41 -1.37 -45.45 -28.33
CA ALA A 41 -1.11 -46.72 -27.67
C ALA A 41 -2.40 -47.43 -27.21
N ASP A 42 -3.38 -46.66 -26.74
CA ASP A 42 -4.71 -47.12 -26.33
C ASP A 42 -5.57 -47.53 -27.54
N GLU A 43 -5.41 -46.84 -28.69
CA GLU A 43 -5.98 -47.27 -29.99
C GLU A 43 -5.41 -48.59 -30.52
N GLY A 44 -4.42 -49.18 -29.83
CA GLY A 44 -3.83 -50.48 -30.20
C GLY A 44 -2.63 -50.39 -31.16
N LEU A 45 -2.14 -49.18 -31.52
CA LEU A 45 -1.00 -49.06 -32.40
C LEU A 45 0.27 -49.67 -31.80
N SER A 46 1.09 -50.28 -32.66
CA SER A 46 2.41 -50.78 -32.29
C SER A 46 3.41 -49.63 -32.09
N ASP A 47 4.46 -49.87 -31.30
CA ASP A 47 5.48 -48.85 -31.06
C ASP A 47 6.12 -48.28 -32.35
N PRO A 48 6.44 -49.10 -33.39
CA PRO A 48 6.89 -48.57 -34.69
C PRO A 48 5.88 -47.67 -35.37
N GLN A 49 4.58 -47.97 -35.27
CA GLN A 49 3.52 -47.12 -35.85
C GLN A 49 3.38 -45.79 -35.09
N ILE A 50 3.48 -45.83 -33.76
CA ILE A 50 3.48 -44.61 -32.95
C ILE A 50 4.71 -43.74 -33.26
N MET A 51 5.87 -44.36 -33.39
CA MET A 51 7.11 -43.64 -33.75
C MET A 51 6.98 -42.94 -35.11
N ALA A 52 6.46 -43.63 -36.12
CA ALA A 52 6.24 -43.07 -37.44
C ALA A 52 5.20 -41.94 -37.43
N ALA A 53 4.08 -42.15 -36.75
CA ALA A 53 2.99 -41.19 -36.70
C ALA A 53 3.34 -39.89 -35.97
N LEU A 54 4.18 -39.93 -34.94
CA LEU A 54 4.49 -38.77 -34.07
C LEU A 54 5.94 -38.25 -34.20
N ASN A 55 6.74 -38.90 -35.06
CA ASN A 55 8.17 -38.63 -35.23
C ASN A 55 8.89 -38.59 -33.88
N VAL A 56 8.83 -39.70 -33.13
CA VAL A 56 9.44 -39.87 -31.80
C VAL A 56 10.29 -41.13 -31.76
N SER A 57 11.31 -41.15 -30.92
CA SER A 57 12.18 -42.33 -30.74
C SER A 57 11.51 -43.42 -29.89
N ARG A 58 11.90 -44.67 -30.11
CA ARG A 58 11.41 -45.84 -29.35
C ARG A 58 11.58 -45.69 -27.83
N PRO A 59 12.72 -45.22 -27.28
CA PRO A 59 12.88 -45.00 -25.84
C PRO A 59 11.90 -43.95 -25.31
N CYS A 60 11.45 -42.99 -26.13
CA CYS A 60 10.43 -42.01 -25.72
C CYS A 60 9.08 -42.71 -25.52
N VAL A 61 8.64 -43.53 -26.48
CA VAL A 61 7.37 -44.27 -26.38
C VAL A 61 7.37 -45.18 -25.16
N GLU A 62 8.42 -46.00 -25.01
CA GLU A 62 8.54 -46.96 -23.88
C GLU A 62 8.53 -46.22 -22.52
N ARG A 63 9.26 -45.13 -22.41
CA ARG A 63 9.30 -44.31 -21.16
C ARG A 63 7.95 -43.75 -20.80
N ILE A 64 7.18 -43.22 -21.75
CA ILE A 64 5.86 -42.64 -21.48
C ILE A 64 4.86 -43.73 -21.09
N ARG A 65 4.89 -44.86 -21.77
CA ARG A 65 4.08 -46.04 -21.38
C ARG A 65 4.39 -46.52 -19.96
N LYS A 66 5.69 -46.67 -19.65
CA LYS A 66 6.12 -47.03 -18.28
C LYS A 66 5.62 -46.05 -17.25
N ARG A 67 5.79 -44.72 -17.49
CA ARG A 67 5.35 -43.69 -16.55
C ARG A 67 3.84 -43.69 -16.35
N PHE A 68 3.07 -43.93 -17.39
CA PHE A 68 1.62 -44.04 -17.25
C PHE A 68 1.20 -45.20 -16.37
N VAL A 69 1.76 -46.41 -16.64
CA VAL A 69 1.39 -47.62 -15.92
C VAL A 69 1.86 -47.60 -14.46
N VAL A 70 3.03 -47.00 -14.20
CA VAL A 70 3.63 -46.98 -12.85
C VAL A 70 3.19 -45.78 -12.04
N ASP A 71 3.12 -44.60 -12.64
CA ASP A 71 2.99 -43.31 -11.94
C ASP A 71 1.70 -42.58 -12.28
N GLY A 72 0.88 -43.10 -13.22
CA GLY A 72 -0.39 -42.48 -13.63
C GLY A 72 -0.28 -41.37 -14.67
N LEU A 73 -1.43 -40.87 -15.11
CA LEU A 73 -1.57 -39.92 -16.21
C LEU A 73 -0.80 -38.61 -15.99
N GLU A 74 -0.94 -38.01 -14.83
CA GLU A 74 -0.34 -36.69 -14.54
C GLU A 74 1.19 -36.73 -14.64
N ARG A 75 1.82 -37.77 -14.09
CA ARG A 75 3.27 -37.96 -14.18
C ARG A 75 3.74 -38.37 -15.57
N ALA A 76 2.92 -39.08 -16.33
CA ALA A 76 3.24 -39.40 -17.72
C ALA A 76 3.27 -38.16 -18.60
N LEU A 77 2.38 -37.20 -18.37
CA LEU A 77 2.28 -35.91 -19.14
C LEU A 77 3.33 -34.91 -18.73
N ASN A 78 3.66 -34.80 -17.43
CA ASN A 78 4.54 -33.77 -16.90
C ASN A 78 6.00 -34.26 -16.75
N GLU A 79 6.94 -33.34 -16.69
CA GLU A 79 8.32 -33.63 -16.31
C GLU A 79 8.46 -33.59 -14.79
N ASP A 80 9.31 -34.45 -14.24
CA ASP A 80 9.67 -34.34 -12.84
C ASP A 80 10.42 -33.04 -12.59
N PRO A 81 10.21 -32.43 -11.41
CA PRO A 81 10.96 -31.24 -11.04
C PRO A 81 12.47 -31.52 -11.12
N ARG A 82 13.19 -30.68 -11.85
CA ARG A 82 14.65 -30.84 -11.89
C ARG A 82 15.20 -30.43 -10.52
N PRO A 83 16.14 -31.19 -9.95
CA PRO A 83 16.85 -30.78 -8.76
C PRO A 83 17.54 -29.47 -9.08
N GLY A 84 17.08 -28.36 -8.44
CA GLY A 84 17.70 -27.05 -8.59
C GLY A 84 19.12 -27.03 -8.05
N GLN A 85 19.85 -25.91 -8.32
CA GLN A 85 21.16 -25.67 -7.72
C GLN A 85 21.02 -25.65 -6.18
N LYS A 86 21.96 -26.26 -5.46
CA LYS A 86 22.03 -26.18 -4.00
C LYS A 86 21.98 -24.74 -3.53
N ARG A 87 21.18 -24.46 -2.50
CA ARG A 87 21.07 -23.12 -1.93
C ARG A 87 22.41 -22.70 -1.36
N LYS A 88 22.88 -21.49 -1.69
CA LYS A 88 24.11 -20.91 -1.11
C LYS A 88 23.98 -20.61 0.38
N LEU A 89 22.78 -20.24 0.84
CA LEU A 89 22.45 -20.09 2.24
C LEU A 89 21.68 -21.34 2.68
N ASP A 90 22.30 -22.13 3.55
CA ASP A 90 21.65 -23.20 4.28
C ASP A 90 20.79 -22.67 5.42
N GLY A 91 20.16 -23.52 6.20
CA GLY A 91 19.29 -23.11 7.30
C GLY A 91 20.02 -22.28 8.38
N ARG A 92 21.29 -22.61 8.67
CA ARG A 92 22.10 -21.87 9.64
C ARG A 92 22.48 -20.48 9.11
N ALA A 93 22.93 -20.42 7.87
CA ALA A 93 23.27 -19.16 7.22
C ALA A 93 22.04 -18.24 7.04
N GLU A 94 20.88 -18.81 6.71
CA GLU A 94 19.60 -18.07 6.64
C GLU A 94 19.21 -17.51 8.02
N ALA A 95 19.32 -18.30 9.09
CA ALA A 95 19.04 -17.85 10.45
C ALA A 95 20.01 -16.74 10.90
N THR A 96 21.31 -16.87 10.60
CA THR A 96 22.29 -15.82 10.92
C THR A 96 22.01 -14.53 10.15
N LEU A 97 21.63 -14.63 8.86
CA LEU A 97 21.23 -13.46 8.07
C LEU A 97 20.02 -12.75 8.69
N ILE A 98 18.99 -13.51 9.08
CA ILE A 98 17.77 -12.94 9.69
C ILE A 98 18.11 -12.28 11.01
N ALA A 99 18.86 -12.95 11.89
CA ALA A 99 19.29 -12.39 13.15
C ALA A 99 20.09 -11.10 12.96
N THR A 100 21.07 -11.08 12.05
CA THR A 100 21.86 -9.88 11.74
C THR A 100 20.97 -8.74 11.20
N ALA A 101 20.04 -9.04 10.33
CA ALA A 101 19.14 -8.05 9.74
C ALA A 101 18.19 -7.40 10.77
N CYS A 102 17.96 -8.05 11.90
CA CYS A 102 17.13 -7.55 13.01
C CYS A 102 17.96 -6.80 14.09
N THR A 103 19.28 -6.70 13.95
CA THR A 103 20.12 -5.87 14.84
C THR A 103 20.29 -4.46 14.27
N ASP A 104 20.84 -3.57 15.09
CA ASP A 104 21.26 -2.25 14.62
C ASP A 104 22.34 -2.36 13.55
N ALA A 105 22.31 -1.43 12.59
CA ALA A 105 23.33 -1.33 11.57
C ALA A 105 24.67 -0.92 12.21
N PRO A 106 25.83 -1.26 11.59
CA PRO A 106 27.12 -0.84 12.11
C PRO A 106 27.27 0.68 12.14
N GLU A 107 28.15 1.17 13.00
CA GLU A 107 28.46 2.60 13.12
C GLU A 107 28.70 3.25 11.74
N GLY A 108 28.19 4.46 11.56
CA GLY A 108 28.23 5.18 10.29
C GLY A 108 27.17 4.79 9.28
N HIS A 109 26.27 3.86 9.60
CA HIS A 109 25.18 3.43 8.73
C HIS A 109 23.81 3.55 9.45
N ALA A 110 22.89 4.29 8.85
CA ALA A 110 21.55 4.47 9.41
C ALA A 110 20.67 3.20 9.36
N HIS A 111 20.99 2.26 8.46
CA HIS A 111 20.23 1.01 8.29
C HIS A 111 21.06 -0.05 7.56
N TRP A 112 20.66 -1.30 7.70
CA TRP A 112 21.25 -2.39 6.94
C TRP A 112 20.91 -2.29 5.46
N THR A 113 21.91 -2.26 4.60
CA THR A 113 21.74 -2.47 3.17
C THR A 113 21.99 -3.94 2.80
N LEU A 114 21.47 -4.38 1.65
CA LEU A 114 21.70 -5.74 1.16
C LEU A 114 23.19 -6.07 0.97
N ARG A 115 23.98 -5.07 0.57
CA ARG A 115 25.44 -5.23 0.38
C ARG A 115 26.17 -5.33 1.73
N LEU A 116 25.78 -4.54 2.71
CA LEU A 116 26.32 -4.63 4.08
C LEU A 116 26.03 -6.00 4.71
N LEU A 117 24.80 -6.49 4.58
CA LEU A 117 24.42 -7.80 5.06
C LEU A 117 25.20 -8.92 4.36
N ALA A 118 25.37 -8.84 3.04
CA ALA A 118 26.21 -9.80 2.30
C ALA A 118 27.66 -9.80 2.79
N GLY A 119 28.25 -8.61 2.95
CA GLY A 119 29.60 -8.45 3.50
C GLY A 119 29.72 -8.97 4.93
N LYS A 120 28.72 -8.72 5.79
CA LYS A 120 28.71 -9.17 7.18
C LYS A 120 28.67 -10.71 7.29
N LEU A 121 27.90 -11.40 6.44
CA LEU A 121 27.87 -12.86 6.40
C LEU A 121 29.22 -13.45 6.03
N VAL A 122 29.95 -12.83 5.10
CA VAL A 122 31.32 -13.24 4.74
C VAL A 122 32.28 -12.94 5.89
N GLN A 123 32.20 -11.77 6.52
CA GLN A 123 33.03 -11.41 7.68
C GLN A 123 32.85 -12.35 8.86
N LEU A 124 31.60 -12.84 9.07
CA LEU A 124 31.29 -13.82 10.12
C LEU A 124 31.68 -15.26 9.75
N GLY A 125 32.29 -15.50 8.58
CA GLY A 125 32.66 -16.82 8.12
C GLY A 125 31.48 -17.77 7.85
N VAL A 126 30.27 -17.23 7.71
CA VAL A 126 29.06 -18.03 7.48
C VAL A 126 29.03 -18.57 6.06
N VAL A 127 29.54 -17.80 5.10
CA VAL A 127 29.69 -18.18 3.69
C VAL A 127 30.98 -17.58 3.14
N GLU A 128 31.59 -18.25 2.15
CA GLU A 128 32.78 -17.71 1.46
C GLU A 128 32.43 -16.49 0.59
N ALA A 129 31.28 -16.54 -0.09
CA ALA A 129 30.76 -15.43 -0.91
C ALA A 129 29.25 -15.57 -1.10
N VAL A 130 28.57 -14.43 -1.01
CA VAL A 130 27.11 -14.35 -1.30
C VAL A 130 26.77 -13.05 -2.04
N SER A 131 25.92 -13.14 -3.05
CA SER A 131 25.43 -11.95 -3.76
C SER A 131 24.33 -11.23 -2.98
N TYR A 132 24.27 -9.92 -3.09
CA TYR A 132 23.20 -9.12 -2.52
C TYR A 132 21.79 -9.58 -3.00
N GLU A 133 21.69 -10.14 -4.21
CA GLU A 133 20.45 -10.67 -4.74
C GLU A 133 20.00 -11.95 -4.02
N THR A 134 20.95 -12.81 -3.62
CA THR A 134 20.64 -13.98 -2.80
C THR A 134 20.13 -13.53 -1.41
N VAL A 135 20.80 -12.53 -0.80
CA VAL A 135 20.34 -11.92 0.45
C VAL A 135 18.92 -11.34 0.29
N ARG A 136 18.67 -10.57 -0.78
CA ARG A 136 17.35 -9.99 -1.07
C ARG A 136 16.26 -11.06 -1.16
N ARG A 137 16.51 -12.15 -1.90
CA ARG A 137 15.54 -13.24 -2.06
C ARG A 137 15.23 -13.92 -0.73
N THR A 138 16.24 -14.16 0.08
CA THR A 138 16.10 -14.78 1.39
C THR A 138 15.29 -13.88 2.34
N LEU A 139 15.62 -12.60 2.43
CA LEU A 139 14.88 -11.64 3.26
C LEU A 139 13.44 -11.44 2.77
N LYS A 140 13.21 -11.39 1.45
CA LYS A 140 11.86 -11.30 0.88
C LYS A 140 10.99 -12.51 1.27
N LYS A 141 11.53 -13.73 1.25
CA LYS A 141 10.84 -14.95 1.68
C LYS A 141 10.39 -14.82 3.14
N ASN A 142 11.19 -14.18 3.99
CA ASN A 142 10.91 -13.98 5.40
C ASN A 142 10.21 -12.63 5.69
N LYS A 143 9.73 -11.90 4.66
CA LYS A 143 9.04 -10.61 4.75
C LYS A 143 9.83 -9.52 5.48
N LEU A 144 11.15 -9.61 5.53
CA LEU A 144 12.04 -8.65 6.17
C LEU A 144 12.54 -7.61 5.18
N LYS A 145 12.53 -6.34 5.59
CA LYS A 145 13.01 -5.19 4.83
C LYS A 145 13.84 -4.26 5.75
N PRO A 146 15.04 -4.66 6.17
CA PRO A 146 15.82 -3.92 7.18
C PRO A 146 16.31 -2.54 6.72
N TRP A 147 16.09 -2.18 5.45
CA TRP A 147 16.33 -0.84 4.89
C TRP A 147 15.12 0.08 4.99
N GLN A 148 13.95 -0.41 5.41
CA GLN A 148 12.75 0.38 5.67
C GLN A 148 12.62 0.59 7.16
N GLN A 149 12.48 1.85 7.55
CA GLN A 149 12.17 2.25 8.91
C GLN A 149 10.82 2.95 8.89
N GLU A 150 9.97 2.61 9.82
CA GLU A 150 8.72 3.30 10.07
C GLU A 150 8.84 3.98 11.43
N MET A 151 8.54 5.28 11.47
CA MET A 151 8.38 5.97 12.74
C MET A 151 7.06 5.51 13.35
N TRP A 152 7.12 5.04 14.57
CA TRP A 152 5.95 4.64 15.32
C TRP A 152 6.01 5.19 16.75
N CYS A 153 4.85 5.49 17.28
CA CYS A 153 4.70 5.85 18.68
C CYS A 153 3.62 4.97 19.27
N ILE A 154 3.89 4.38 20.42
CA ILE A 154 2.82 3.81 21.24
C ILE A 154 2.41 4.92 22.20
N PRO A 155 1.21 5.49 22.07
CA PRO A 155 0.69 6.41 23.07
C PRO A 155 0.63 5.70 24.43
N GLU A 156 0.91 6.43 25.51
CA GLU A 156 0.69 5.90 26.85
C GLU A 156 -0.81 5.61 27.05
N ALA A 157 -1.09 4.51 27.76
CA ALA A 157 -2.45 4.18 28.13
C ALA A 157 -3.05 5.33 28.96
N SER A 158 -4.07 5.98 28.43
CA SER A 158 -4.67 7.18 29.01
C SER A 158 -6.17 7.19 28.79
N ALA A 159 -6.91 7.48 29.86
CA ALA A 159 -8.36 7.66 29.76
C ALA A 159 -8.74 8.78 28.79
N GLU A 160 -7.96 9.87 28.74
CA GLU A 160 -8.16 10.97 27.80
C GLU A 160 -7.96 10.53 26.35
N TYR A 161 -6.88 9.74 26.07
CA TYR A 161 -6.65 9.18 24.75
C TYR A 161 -7.83 8.35 24.26
N VAL A 162 -8.31 7.44 25.11
CA VAL A 162 -9.44 6.55 24.80
C VAL A 162 -10.72 7.34 24.58
N ALA A 163 -11.01 8.30 25.45
CA ALA A 163 -12.21 9.13 25.33
C ALA A 163 -12.24 9.90 23.99
N CYS A 164 -11.14 10.57 23.63
CA CYS A 164 -11.07 11.27 22.35
C CYS A 164 -11.10 10.32 21.13
N MET A 165 -10.45 9.15 21.24
CA MET A 165 -10.45 8.15 20.17
C MET A 165 -11.85 7.60 19.92
N GLU A 166 -12.55 7.16 20.97
CA GLU A 166 -13.89 6.60 20.84
C GLU A 166 -14.90 7.65 20.39
N ASP A 167 -14.79 8.90 20.84
CA ASP A 167 -15.64 10.02 20.40
C ASP A 167 -15.54 10.23 18.86
N VAL A 168 -14.32 10.22 18.31
CA VAL A 168 -14.11 10.34 16.86
C VAL A 168 -14.60 9.10 16.11
N LEU A 169 -14.35 7.89 16.63
CA LEU A 169 -14.82 6.66 16.00
C LEU A 169 -16.34 6.56 15.98
N ASP A 170 -17.00 6.92 17.08
CA ASP A 170 -18.46 6.91 17.17
C ASP A 170 -19.09 7.96 16.23
N LEU A 171 -18.40 9.10 16.03
CA LEU A 171 -18.81 10.08 15.03
C LEU A 171 -18.75 9.49 13.62
N TYR A 172 -17.70 8.75 13.27
CA TYR A 172 -17.52 8.16 11.95
C TYR A 172 -18.51 7.04 11.63
N GLU A 173 -19.14 6.44 12.63
CA GLU A 173 -20.21 5.47 12.44
C GLU A 173 -21.56 6.11 12.09
N GLN A 174 -21.71 7.42 12.28
CA GLN A 174 -22.96 8.10 12.02
C GLN A 174 -23.19 8.30 10.52
N PRO A 175 -24.44 8.09 10.05
CA PRO A 175 -24.78 8.31 8.65
C PRO A 175 -24.67 9.79 8.27
N TYR A 176 -24.61 10.04 6.97
CA TYR A 176 -24.61 11.41 6.44
C TYR A 176 -25.91 12.15 6.80
N ASP A 177 -25.77 13.35 7.33
CA ASP A 177 -26.85 14.28 7.60
C ASP A 177 -26.44 15.68 7.10
N PRO A 178 -27.13 16.24 6.07
CA PRO A 178 -26.79 17.54 5.51
C PRO A 178 -26.97 18.70 6.50
N LYS A 179 -27.79 18.53 7.55
CA LYS A 179 -27.95 19.51 8.63
C LYS A 179 -26.85 19.41 9.68
N ARG A 180 -26.16 18.27 9.72
CA ARG A 180 -25.07 17.99 10.65
C ARG A 180 -23.88 17.37 9.91
N PRO A 181 -23.27 18.07 8.92
CA PRO A 181 -22.15 17.53 8.16
C PRO A 181 -20.97 17.19 9.07
N GLN A 182 -20.22 16.14 8.68
CA GLN A 182 -18.95 15.76 9.33
C GLN A 182 -17.81 16.27 8.48
N VAL A 183 -16.92 17.04 9.05
CA VAL A 183 -15.79 17.65 8.35
C VAL A 183 -14.51 17.34 9.12
N CYS A 184 -13.51 16.82 8.45
CA CYS A 184 -12.15 16.66 8.98
C CYS A 184 -11.32 17.88 8.58
N TYR A 185 -10.73 18.55 9.56
CA TYR A 185 -9.88 19.72 9.36
C TYR A 185 -8.44 19.39 9.69
N ASP A 186 -7.52 19.83 8.82
CA ASP A 186 -6.09 19.76 9.06
C ASP A 186 -5.33 20.78 8.19
N GLU A 187 -4.06 21.01 8.48
CA GLU A 187 -3.21 22.00 7.84
C GLU A 187 -1.96 21.39 7.24
N TRP A 188 -1.60 21.85 6.05
CA TRP A 188 -0.37 21.45 5.41
C TRP A 188 0.53 22.62 5.09
N ARG A 189 1.70 22.65 5.72
CA ARG A 189 2.73 23.64 5.47
C ARG A 189 3.47 23.32 4.17
N ARG A 190 3.53 24.29 3.26
CA ARG A 190 4.25 24.20 2.00
C ARG A 190 5.33 25.25 1.89
N ALA A 191 6.58 24.84 1.56
CA ALA A 191 7.62 25.78 1.15
C ALA A 191 7.34 26.29 -0.27
N LEU A 192 7.35 27.60 -0.46
CA LEU A 192 7.26 28.24 -1.77
C LEU A 192 8.66 28.29 -2.38
N ILE A 193 8.81 27.59 -3.51
CA ILE A 193 10.11 27.38 -4.16
C ILE A 193 10.00 27.81 -5.62
N GLY A 194 10.84 28.78 -6.01
CA GLY A 194 10.99 29.24 -7.39
C GLY A 194 12.18 28.56 -8.10
N GLU A 195 12.05 28.32 -9.39
CA GLU A 195 13.17 27.88 -10.23
C GLU A 195 14.11 29.08 -10.45
N ARG A 196 15.42 28.89 -10.23
CA ARG A 196 16.42 29.91 -10.55
C ARG A 196 16.72 29.94 -12.07
N ARG A 197 16.71 28.79 -12.71
CA ARG A 197 16.81 28.61 -14.15
C ARG A 197 15.65 27.76 -14.65
N LYS A 198 15.11 28.07 -15.82
CA LYS A 198 14.00 27.30 -16.41
C LYS A 198 14.40 25.82 -16.58
N SER A 199 13.51 24.95 -16.16
CA SER A 199 13.69 23.51 -16.37
C SER A 199 13.69 23.17 -17.87
N LEU A 200 14.49 22.19 -18.27
CA LEU A 200 14.52 21.69 -19.63
C LEU A 200 13.45 20.59 -19.77
N PRO A 201 12.57 20.67 -20.78
CA PRO A 201 11.52 19.67 -20.97
C PRO A 201 12.10 18.28 -21.26
N ALA A 202 11.26 17.26 -21.07
CA ALA A 202 11.61 15.92 -21.52
C ALA A 202 11.56 15.83 -23.04
N GLU A 203 12.54 15.14 -23.63
CA GLU A 203 12.62 14.81 -25.07
C GLU A 203 12.75 13.30 -25.22
N PRO A 204 12.45 12.73 -26.39
CA PRO A 204 12.70 11.31 -26.65
C PRO A 204 14.13 10.91 -26.27
N GLY A 205 14.28 9.94 -25.36
CA GLY A 205 15.59 9.50 -24.85
C GLY A 205 16.23 10.40 -23.79
N LYS A 206 15.64 11.56 -23.46
CA LYS A 206 16.15 12.48 -22.44
C LYS A 206 15.08 12.77 -21.39
N ARG A 207 15.43 12.64 -20.11
CA ARG A 207 14.54 13.00 -18.99
C ARG A 207 14.45 14.53 -18.85
N LYS A 208 13.31 15.01 -18.33
CA LYS A 208 13.19 16.39 -17.86
C LYS A 208 14.35 16.70 -16.90
N ARG A 209 15.02 17.85 -17.08
CA ARG A 209 16.08 18.32 -16.20
C ARG A 209 15.57 19.54 -15.44
N ILE A 210 15.70 19.49 -14.12
CA ILE A 210 15.33 20.57 -13.20
C ILE A 210 16.63 21.09 -12.61
N ASP A 211 16.74 22.42 -12.46
CA ASP A 211 17.90 23.03 -11.78
C ASP A 211 17.92 22.57 -10.32
N TYR A 212 19.08 22.22 -9.81
CA TYR A 212 19.24 21.90 -8.40
C TYR A 212 19.27 23.15 -7.51
N GLU A 213 19.56 24.34 -8.10
CA GLU A 213 19.47 25.62 -7.42
C GLU A 213 18.01 26.13 -7.45
N TYR A 214 17.51 26.52 -6.31
CA TYR A 214 16.17 27.06 -6.16
C TYR A 214 16.16 28.33 -5.30
N GLN A 215 15.15 29.14 -5.51
CA GLN A 215 14.88 30.33 -4.70
C GLN A 215 13.81 30.01 -3.68
N ARG A 216 14.06 30.32 -2.40
CA ARG A 216 13.07 30.22 -1.32
C ARG A 216 12.28 31.51 -1.23
N ASN A 217 10.98 31.45 -1.41
CA ASN A 217 10.08 32.59 -1.42
C ASN A 217 9.15 32.63 -0.20
N GLY A 218 9.45 31.83 0.83
CA GLY A 218 8.65 31.75 2.03
C GLY A 218 7.90 30.43 2.18
N VAL A 219 6.77 30.49 2.85
CA VAL A 219 5.88 29.36 3.12
C VAL A 219 4.43 29.77 2.93
N ALA A 220 3.59 28.82 2.58
CA ALA A 220 2.14 28.96 2.63
C ALA A 220 1.53 27.75 3.35
N TYR A 221 0.33 27.89 3.82
CA TYR A 221 -0.41 26.87 4.55
C TYR A 221 -1.72 26.58 3.84
N LEU A 222 -1.96 25.31 3.55
CA LEU A 222 -3.23 24.83 3.03
C LEU A 222 -4.08 24.35 4.20
N HIS A 223 -5.21 24.99 4.41
CA HIS A 223 -6.26 24.55 5.32
C HIS A 223 -7.20 23.62 4.54
N MET A 224 -7.26 22.36 4.92
CA MET A 224 -8.11 21.34 4.32
C MET A 224 -9.33 21.11 5.19
N LEU A 225 -10.49 21.23 4.58
CA LEU A 225 -11.79 20.85 5.15
C LEU A 225 -12.35 19.75 4.28
N PHE A 226 -12.24 18.51 4.74
CA PHE A 226 -12.64 17.32 4.00
C PHE A 226 -13.89 16.70 4.61
N GLU A 227 -14.91 16.50 3.78
CA GLU A 227 -16.14 15.78 4.16
C GLU A 227 -16.07 14.32 3.70
N PRO A 228 -15.72 13.36 4.56
CA PRO A 228 -15.45 11.97 4.16
C PRO A 228 -16.62 11.26 3.49
N LEU A 229 -17.84 11.51 3.97
CA LEU A 229 -19.06 10.83 3.51
C LEU A 229 -19.52 11.26 2.12
N THR A 230 -19.19 12.47 1.70
CA THR A 230 -19.53 13.00 0.37
C THR A 230 -18.33 13.06 -0.57
N GLY A 231 -17.10 13.06 -0.01
CA GLY A 231 -15.86 13.22 -0.75
C GLY A 231 -15.61 14.68 -1.16
N LYS A 232 -16.22 15.66 -0.50
CA LYS A 232 -16.03 17.08 -0.80
C LYS A 232 -14.80 17.64 -0.09
N HIS A 233 -14.02 18.39 -0.84
CA HIS A 233 -12.85 19.10 -0.38
C HIS A 233 -13.09 20.59 -0.49
N HIS A 234 -12.97 21.29 0.61
CA HIS A 234 -12.95 22.75 0.68
C HIS A 234 -11.58 23.16 1.18
N ILE A 235 -10.95 24.11 0.52
CA ILE A 235 -9.59 24.52 0.84
C ILE A 235 -9.46 26.02 0.94
N GLN A 236 -8.58 26.46 1.81
CA GLN A 236 -8.06 27.84 1.84
C GLN A 236 -6.53 27.78 1.88
N VAL A 237 -5.88 28.78 1.30
CA VAL A 237 -4.43 28.94 1.39
C VAL A 237 -4.13 30.28 2.04
N THR A 238 -3.24 30.26 3.02
CA THR A 238 -2.84 31.43 3.80
C THR A 238 -1.33 31.50 3.96
N SER A 239 -0.79 32.65 4.28
CA SER A 239 0.64 32.85 4.56
C SER A 239 1.04 32.43 5.97
N GLN A 240 0.07 32.28 6.87
CA GLN A 240 0.26 31.92 8.29
C GLN A 240 -0.73 30.86 8.73
N HIS A 241 -0.49 30.23 9.89
CA HIS A 241 -1.37 29.24 10.53
C HIS A 241 -1.53 29.57 12.01
N THR A 242 -2.07 30.74 12.28
CA THR A 242 -2.32 31.23 13.64
C THR A 242 -3.78 30.97 14.04
N MET A 243 -4.12 31.33 15.28
CA MET A 243 -5.50 31.33 15.76
C MET A 243 -6.42 32.14 14.87
N GLN A 244 -5.88 33.20 14.21
CA GLN A 244 -6.66 34.10 13.34
C GLN A 244 -7.10 33.36 12.08
N GLU A 245 -6.18 32.69 11.38
CA GLU A 245 -6.49 31.92 10.16
C GLU A 245 -7.44 30.78 10.46
N PHE A 246 -7.21 30.06 11.56
CA PHE A 246 -8.14 29.02 12.01
C PHE A 246 -9.56 29.55 12.25
N ALA A 247 -9.69 30.62 13.03
CA ALA A 247 -10.99 31.19 13.35
C ALA A 247 -11.71 31.74 12.09
N GLN A 248 -10.97 32.34 11.15
CA GLN A 248 -11.50 32.84 9.87
C GLN A 248 -11.92 31.66 8.96
N CYS A 249 -11.12 30.57 8.91
CA CYS A 249 -11.46 29.37 8.17
C CYS A 249 -12.75 28.72 8.71
N MET A 250 -12.92 28.63 10.03
CA MET A 250 -14.13 28.12 10.64
C MET A 250 -15.35 29.04 10.42
N LYS A 251 -15.13 30.35 10.41
CA LYS A 251 -16.19 31.31 10.05
C LYS A 251 -16.65 31.09 8.61
N TRP A 252 -15.72 30.99 7.69
CA TRP A 252 -16.00 30.66 6.29
C TRP A 252 -16.76 29.34 6.13
N LEU A 253 -16.37 28.31 6.89
CA LEU A 253 -17.06 27.01 6.92
C LEU A 253 -18.54 27.17 7.33
N VAL A 254 -18.79 27.99 8.36
CA VAL A 254 -20.15 28.22 8.91
C VAL A 254 -21.01 29.09 7.99
N ASP A 255 -20.43 30.14 7.40
CA ASP A 255 -21.20 31.19 6.71
C ASP A 255 -21.34 30.91 5.20
N GLU A 256 -20.36 30.26 4.57
CA GLU A 256 -20.33 30.11 3.12
C GLU A 256 -20.41 28.65 2.67
N VAL A 257 -19.72 27.74 3.37
CA VAL A 257 -19.70 26.31 2.97
C VAL A 257 -20.96 25.59 3.41
N TYR A 258 -21.38 25.79 4.67
CA TYR A 258 -22.56 25.15 5.25
C TYR A 258 -23.50 26.14 5.94
N PRO A 259 -24.02 27.16 5.21
CA PRO A 259 -24.89 28.19 5.80
C PRO A 259 -26.18 27.61 6.41
N GLU A 260 -26.72 26.53 5.80
CA GLU A 260 -27.96 25.88 6.20
C GLU A 260 -27.78 24.79 7.28
N ALA A 261 -26.53 24.47 7.65
CA ALA A 261 -26.29 23.48 8.69
C ALA A 261 -26.75 23.98 10.07
N GLU A 262 -27.35 23.08 10.83
CA GLU A 262 -27.72 23.35 12.23
C GLU A 262 -26.46 23.28 13.11
N VAL A 263 -25.64 22.24 12.92
CA VAL A 263 -24.36 22.03 13.61
C VAL A 263 -23.39 21.37 12.65
N ILE A 264 -22.15 21.85 12.58
CA ILE A 264 -21.07 21.26 11.80
C ILE A 264 -20.15 20.51 12.78
N ARG A 265 -19.98 19.21 12.59
CA ARG A 265 -19.13 18.36 13.42
C ARG A 265 -17.74 18.34 12.82
N VAL A 266 -16.78 18.91 13.53
CA VAL A 266 -15.42 19.12 13.04
C VAL A 266 -14.45 18.22 13.78
N VAL A 267 -13.84 17.28 13.06
CA VAL A 267 -12.71 16.47 13.57
C VAL A 267 -11.42 17.21 13.29
N LEU A 268 -10.61 17.43 14.31
CA LEU A 268 -9.36 18.18 14.21
C LEU A 268 -8.37 17.73 15.30
N ASP A 269 -7.12 18.15 15.17
CA ASP A 269 -6.13 17.91 16.20
C ASP A 269 -6.29 18.84 17.42
N ASN A 270 -5.70 18.48 18.54
CA ASN A 270 -5.81 19.20 19.80
C ASN A 270 -4.73 20.28 19.96
N LEU A 271 -4.37 21.02 18.88
CA LEU A 271 -3.44 22.14 18.96
C LEU A 271 -3.99 23.31 19.78
N GLY A 272 -3.08 24.10 20.36
CA GLY A 272 -3.44 25.29 21.11
C GLY A 272 -4.17 26.36 20.29
N THR A 273 -3.90 26.40 18.98
CA THR A 273 -4.56 27.30 18.02
C THR A 273 -6.00 26.88 17.71
N HIS A 274 -6.36 25.61 17.89
CA HIS A 274 -7.66 25.03 17.53
C HIS A 274 -8.66 25.04 18.70
N LYS A 275 -8.64 26.07 19.50
CA LYS A 275 -9.50 26.18 20.69
C LYS A 275 -10.62 27.20 20.51
N PRO A 276 -11.79 27.02 21.15
CA PRO A 276 -12.86 28.02 21.14
C PRO A 276 -12.41 29.43 21.55
N ALA A 277 -11.35 29.53 22.35
CA ALA A 277 -10.76 30.79 22.74
C ALA A 277 -10.26 31.65 21.55
N ALA A 278 -9.82 31.02 20.46
CA ALA A 278 -9.34 31.68 19.25
C ALA A 278 -10.40 32.62 18.66
N PHE A 279 -11.67 32.25 18.69
CA PHE A 279 -12.77 33.03 18.14
C PHE A 279 -12.97 34.33 18.88
N TYR A 280 -12.81 34.33 20.21
CA TYR A 280 -12.93 35.56 21.03
C TYR A 280 -11.73 36.48 20.93
N GLN A 281 -10.60 36.01 20.38
CA GLN A 281 -9.45 36.86 20.08
C GLN A 281 -9.57 37.55 18.71
N VAL A 282 -10.37 36.94 17.81
CA VAL A 282 -10.47 37.37 16.39
C VAL A 282 -11.78 38.15 16.14
N PHE A 283 -12.88 37.76 16.78
CA PHE A 283 -14.20 38.31 16.53
C PHE A 283 -14.79 38.97 17.78
N PRO A 284 -15.72 39.95 17.58
CA PRO A 284 -16.54 40.44 18.70
C PRO A 284 -17.27 39.29 19.41
N PRO A 285 -17.51 39.34 20.74
CA PRO A 285 -18.06 38.25 21.52
C PRO A 285 -19.38 37.67 20.99
N ALA A 286 -20.26 38.53 20.48
CA ALA A 286 -21.52 38.05 19.89
C ALA A 286 -21.32 37.20 18.63
N GLU A 287 -20.40 37.60 17.75
CA GLU A 287 -20.05 36.89 16.53
C GLU A 287 -19.30 35.58 16.85
N ALA A 288 -18.30 35.65 17.73
CA ALA A 288 -17.62 34.48 18.20
C ALA A 288 -18.60 33.42 18.73
N ARG A 289 -19.56 33.84 19.54
CA ARG A 289 -20.59 32.96 20.09
C ARG A 289 -21.54 32.39 19.05
N ARG A 290 -21.91 33.22 18.03
CA ARG A 290 -22.75 32.79 16.90
C ARG A 290 -22.07 31.63 16.15
N ILE A 291 -20.80 31.81 15.78
CA ILE A 291 -20.04 30.81 15.05
C ILE A 291 -19.91 29.53 15.90
N LEU A 292 -19.46 29.65 17.16
CA LEU A 292 -19.24 28.52 18.05
C LEU A 292 -20.51 27.71 18.35
N LYS A 293 -21.71 28.30 18.28
CA LYS A 293 -22.97 27.58 18.42
C LYS A 293 -23.25 26.61 17.27
N LYS A 294 -22.65 26.84 16.10
CA LYS A 294 -22.77 25.97 14.91
C LYS A 294 -21.64 24.96 14.78
N LEU A 295 -20.64 24.97 15.65
CA LEU A 295 -19.48 24.10 15.61
C LEU A 295 -19.47 23.13 16.80
N GLU A 296 -19.34 21.85 16.50
CA GLU A 296 -19.12 20.78 17.47
C GLU A 296 -17.73 20.17 17.17
N PHE A 297 -16.78 20.36 18.12
CA PHE A 297 -15.40 19.95 17.94
C PHE A 297 -15.14 18.57 18.53
N HIS A 298 -14.61 17.66 17.71
CA HIS A 298 -14.16 16.32 18.06
C HIS A 298 -12.64 16.28 17.91
N TYR A 299 -11.94 16.31 19.04
CA TYR A 299 -10.47 16.37 19.04
C TYR A 299 -9.85 14.97 18.92
N THR A 300 -8.91 14.82 17.99
CA THR A 300 -8.08 13.60 18.00
C THR A 300 -7.16 13.60 19.21
N PRO A 301 -6.86 12.43 19.78
CA PRO A 301 -5.95 12.35 20.92
C PRO A 301 -4.50 12.67 20.49
N LYS A 302 -3.67 13.06 21.43
CA LYS A 302 -2.24 13.29 21.19
C LYS A 302 -1.61 12.01 20.61
N HIS A 303 -0.87 12.12 19.51
CA HIS A 303 -0.34 11.00 18.73
C HIS A 303 -1.42 10.10 18.08
N GLY A 304 -2.63 10.61 17.94
CA GLY A 304 -3.76 9.94 17.29
C GLY A 304 -4.17 10.58 15.96
N SER A 305 -3.27 11.26 15.27
CA SER A 305 -3.51 11.94 13.99
C SER A 305 -4.04 11.00 12.90
N TRP A 306 -3.70 9.70 12.99
CA TRP A 306 -4.24 8.68 12.09
C TRP A 306 -5.78 8.60 12.08
N LEU A 307 -6.45 9.13 13.09
CA LEU A 307 -7.91 9.26 13.14
C LEU A 307 -8.43 10.41 12.27
N ASN A 308 -7.60 11.40 11.94
CA ASN A 308 -8.02 12.52 11.12
C ASN A 308 -7.93 12.17 9.62
N MET A 309 -9.07 11.98 8.97
CA MET A 309 -9.10 11.63 7.54
C MET A 309 -8.57 12.75 6.63
N ALA A 310 -8.50 14.00 7.09
CA ALA A 310 -7.87 15.08 6.34
C ALA A 310 -6.38 14.82 6.08
N GLU A 311 -5.65 14.14 6.99
CA GLU A 311 -4.25 13.75 6.77
C GLU A 311 -4.08 12.84 5.54
N ILE A 312 -5.03 11.94 5.29
CA ILE A 312 -5.01 11.05 4.11
C ILE A 312 -5.06 11.90 2.85
N GLU A 313 -5.97 12.87 2.79
CA GLU A 313 -6.13 13.76 1.65
C GLU A 313 -4.93 14.71 1.49
N LEU A 314 -4.42 15.28 2.57
CA LEU A 314 -3.20 16.09 2.54
C LEU A 314 -1.99 15.29 2.04
N SER A 315 -1.91 14.00 2.36
CA SER A 315 -0.90 13.10 1.80
C SER A 315 -1.04 12.92 0.28
N VAL A 316 -2.27 12.90 -0.25
CA VAL A 316 -2.53 12.86 -1.70
C VAL A 316 -2.11 14.18 -2.34
N PHE A 317 -2.50 15.32 -1.76
CA PHE A 317 -2.12 16.66 -2.21
C PHE A 317 -0.59 16.81 -2.24
N GLY A 318 0.09 16.39 -1.17
CA GLY A 318 1.55 16.47 -1.07
C GLY A 318 2.31 15.68 -2.14
N ARG A 319 1.72 14.58 -2.64
CA ARG A 319 2.31 13.75 -3.70
C ARG A 319 1.95 14.22 -5.11
N THR A 320 0.82 14.89 -5.27
CA THR A 320 0.27 15.26 -6.58
C THR A 320 0.67 16.68 -6.99
N ILE A 321 0.62 17.63 -6.07
CA ILE A 321 0.93 19.03 -6.36
C ILE A 321 2.42 19.21 -6.70
N LYS A 322 2.70 20.01 -7.71
CA LYS A 322 4.06 20.31 -8.20
C LYS A 322 5.01 20.77 -7.09
N ASN A 323 6.27 20.36 -7.17
CA ASN A 323 7.27 20.73 -6.17
C ASN A 323 7.73 22.19 -6.25
N TYR A 324 7.75 22.78 -7.43
CA TYR A 324 8.21 24.13 -7.68
C TYR A 324 7.01 25.05 -7.90
N ILE A 325 6.63 25.78 -6.86
CA ILE A 325 5.58 26.79 -6.86
C ILE A 325 6.15 28.00 -6.14
N PRO A 326 6.41 29.11 -6.86
CA PRO A 326 7.11 30.25 -6.29
C PRO A 326 6.24 31.19 -5.44
N GLU A 327 4.93 31.12 -5.59
CA GLU A 327 4.00 32.11 -5.02
C GLU A 327 2.77 31.43 -4.39
N GLU A 328 2.22 32.07 -3.36
CA GLU A 328 1.02 31.63 -2.65
C GLU A 328 -0.18 31.47 -3.60
N HIS A 329 -0.39 32.47 -4.49
CA HIS A 329 -1.47 32.42 -5.47
C HIS A 329 -1.37 31.20 -6.40
N GLY A 330 -0.16 30.88 -6.90
CA GLY A 330 0.07 29.68 -7.71
C GLY A 330 -0.18 28.40 -6.92
N PHE A 331 0.16 28.36 -5.62
CA PHE A 331 -0.15 27.24 -4.77
C PHE A 331 -1.66 27.06 -4.56
N HIS A 332 -2.38 28.16 -4.34
CA HIS A 332 -3.84 28.14 -4.24
C HIS A 332 -4.48 27.59 -5.53
N GLN A 333 -4.03 28.03 -6.71
CA GLN A 333 -4.57 27.58 -8.00
C GLN A 333 -4.36 26.05 -8.19
N GLU A 334 -3.16 25.53 -7.93
CA GLU A 334 -2.86 24.10 -8.06
C GLU A 334 -3.66 23.26 -7.04
N ALA A 335 -3.77 23.75 -5.80
CA ALA A 335 -4.55 23.07 -4.77
C ALA A 335 -6.04 23.08 -5.09
N GLN A 336 -6.58 24.20 -5.59
CA GLN A 336 -7.99 24.32 -5.98
C GLN A 336 -8.31 23.42 -7.19
N ALA A 337 -7.43 23.34 -8.18
CA ALA A 337 -7.61 22.46 -9.32
C ALA A 337 -7.68 21.00 -8.88
N LEU A 338 -6.78 20.56 -7.97
CA LEU A 338 -6.80 19.21 -7.43
C LEU A 338 -8.05 18.95 -6.57
N ALA A 339 -8.46 19.92 -5.74
CA ALA A 339 -9.69 19.79 -4.95
C ALA A 339 -10.92 19.63 -5.86
N THR A 340 -10.99 20.38 -6.97
CA THR A 340 -12.08 20.27 -7.95
C THR A 340 -12.09 18.89 -8.60
N GLU A 341 -10.94 18.39 -9.08
CA GLU A 341 -10.81 17.04 -9.66
C GLU A 341 -11.30 15.96 -8.69
N ARG A 342 -10.89 16.06 -7.41
CA ARG A 342 -11.32 15.08 -6.40
C ARG A 342 -12.79 15.19 -6.04
N ASN A 343 -13.34 16.40 -6.05
CA ASN A 343 -14.77 16.64 -5.83
C ASN A 343 -15.61 16.04 -6.96
N GLU A 344 -15.18 16.20 -8.21
CA GLU A 344 -15.82 15.58 -9.39
C GLU A 344 -15.73 14.06 -9.34
N ALA A 345 -14.62 13.52 -8.87
CA ALA A 345 -14.41 12.08 -8.69
C ALA A 345 -15.20 11.51 -7.49
N ASN A 346 -15.83 12.35 -6.66
CA ASN A 346 -16.47 11.95 -5.40
C ASN A 346 -15.57 11.06 -4.54
N ALA A 347 -14.35 11.51 -4.28
CA ALA A 347 -13.29 10.77 -3.60
C ALA A 347 -13.60 10.58 -2.09
N LYS A 348 -14.54 9.69 -1.79
CA LYS A 348 -14.99 9.37 -0.42
C LYS A 348 -14.01 8.48 0.30
N ILE A 349 -14.03 8.57 1.62
CA ILE A 349 -13.35 7.61 2.50
C ILE A 349 -14.42 6.84 3.28
N ASP A 350 -14.42 5.52 3.12
CA ASP A 350 -15.26 4.60 3.87
C ASP A 350 -14.47 4.05 5.06
N TRP A 351 -14.68 4.65 6.22
CA TRP A 351 -13.96 4.32 7.44
C TRP A 351 -14.48 3.02 8.06
N GLN A 352 -13.63 2.00 8.12
CA GLN A 352 -14.01 0.65 8.56
C GLN A 352 -13.63 0.31 10.01
N PHE A 353 -12.70 1.08 10.61
CA PHE A 353 -12.23 0.81 11.96
C PHE A 353 -13.15 1.46 13.00
N ARG A 354 -13.77 0.65 13.85
CA ARG A 354 -14.82 1.06 14.78
C ARG A 354 -14.41 0.92 16.23
N THR A 355 -15.16 1.52 17.14
CA THR A 355 -14.95 1.42 18.59
C THR A 355 -14.81 -0.03 19.11
N PRO A 356 -15.62 -1.03 18.69
CA PRO A 356 -15.39 -2.42 19.10
C PRO A 356 -14.05 -2.98 18.61
N ASP A 357 -13.61 -2.60 17.40
CA ASP A 357 -12.29 -2.99 16.88
C ASP A 357 -11.15 -2.38 17.69
N ALA A 358 -11.29 -1.11 18.08
CA ALA A 358 -10.32 -0.41 18.90
C ALA A 358 -10.15 -1.08 20.28
N ARG A 359 -11.23 -1.47 20.91
CA ARG A 359 -11.23 -2.18 22.21
C ARG A 359 -10.51 -3.53 22.15
N ILE A 360 -10.51 -4.19 20.99
CA ILE A 360 -9.81 -5.46 20.77
C ILE A 360 -8.36 -5.21 20.36
N LYS A 361 -8.15 -4.43 19.28
CA LYS A 361 -6.83 -4.27 18.64
C LYS A 361 -5.89 -3.33 19.37
N LEU A 362 -6.46 -2.35 20.10
CA LEU A 362 -5.72 -1.33 20.84
C LEU A 362 -5.91 -1.47 22.36
N LYS A 363 -6.19 -2.68 22.83
CA LYS A 363 -6.45 -2.98 24.25
C LYS A 363 -5.39 -2.40 25.20
N GLN A 364 -4.13 -2.36 24.78
CA GLN A 364 -3.01 -1.81 25.55
C GLN A 364 -3.12 -0.30 25.84
N LEU A 365 -3.94 0.44 25.10
CA LEU A 365 -4.15 1.88 25.29
C LEU A 365 -5.25 2.18 26.31
N TYR A 366 -6.06 1.17 26.66
CA TYR A 366 -7.12 1.31 27.63
C TYR A 366 -6.56 1.19 29.05
N PRO A 367 -6.90 2.12 29.96
CA PRO A 367 -6.45 2.06 31.35
C PRO A 367 -6.89 0.76 32.02
N SER A 368 -6.00 0.15 32.80
CA SER A 368 -6.36 -0.97 33.67
C SER A 368 -7.18 -0.45 34.85
N ILE A 369 -8.43 -0.84 34.94
CA ILE A 369 -9.24 -0.57 36.15
C ILE A 369 -8.83 -1.64 37.16
N SER A 370 -8.07 -1.23 38.17
CA SER A 370 -7.84 -2.07 39.36
C SER A 370 -9.17 -2.19 40.09
N ALA A 371 -9.74 -3.39 40.10
CA ALA A 371 -10.95 -3.71 40.85
C ALA A 371 -10.67 -3.71 42.37
#